data_e7af5c144d4b9d2e680cc838bf8b785e
#
_entry.id   e7af5c144d4b9d2e680cc838bf8b785e
#
_cell.length_a   1.000
_cell.length_b   1.000
_cell.length_c   1.000
_cell.angle_alpha   90.00
_cell.angle_beta   90.00
_cell.angle_gamma   90.00
#
_symmetry.space_group_name_H-M   'P 1'
#
loop_
_entity.id
_entity.type
_entity.pdbx_description
1 polymer ?
#
loop_
_entity_poly.entity_id
_entity_poly.type
_entity_poly.pdbx_seq_one_letter_code
_entity_poly.pdbx_strand_id
1 'polypeptide(L)'
;MPTAPKRACLVPGCLGYAETRGRCAEHAKPIVEALARARRDEPGRQWYHTTRWRKLRQTLLSRRPLCVRCEAEGRPTPATDIDHIQPHRGDANLFWSSRNMQGLCQAHHIQKTREERRA
;
A
#
# COMPACT_ATOMS: atom_id res chain seq x y z
N MET A 1 -32.21 5.16 -1.17
CA MET A 1 -31.59 3.81 -1.18
C MET A 1 -31.59 3.24 0.23
N PRO A 2 -32.03 2.00 0.42
CA PRO A 2 -31.93 1.40 1.74
C PRO A 2 -30.47 1.18 2.12
N THR A 3 -30.11 1.62 3.31
CA THR A 3 -28.80 1.35 3.89
C THR A 3 -28.73 -0.11 4.36
N ALA A 4 -27.59 -0.77 4.16
CA ALA A 4 -27.38 -2.12 4.70
C ALA A 4 -27.52 -2.13 6.22
N PRO A 5 -28.08 -3.19 6.83
CA PRO A 5 -28.19 -3.27 8.27
C PRO A 5 -26.82 -3.25 8.93
N LYS A 6 -26.72 -2.57 10.07
CA LYS A 6 -25.48 -2.53 10.87
C LYS A 6 -25.20 -3.92 11.44
N ARG A 7 -23.97 -4.36 11.33
CA ARG A 7 -23.54 -5.64 11.90
C ARG A 7 -23.12 -5.44 13.35
N ALA A 8 -23.37 -6.44 14.17
CA ALA A 8 -22.91 -6.42 15.55
C ALA A 8 -21.39 -6.58 15.64
N CYS A 9 -20.79 -6.01 16.69
CA CYS A 9 -19.38 -6.23 17.01
C CYS A 9 -19.12 -7.72 17.22
N LEU A 10 -18.03 -8.25 16.68
CA LEU A 10 -17.66 -9.67 16.80
C LEU A 10 -17.27 -10.08 18.23
N VAL A 11 -16.98 -9.13 19.12
CA VAL A 11 -16.62 -9.46 20.50
C VAL A 11 -17.87 -9.94 21.25
N PRO A 12 -17.85 -11.15 21.82
CA PRO A 12 -19.00 -11.70 22.54
C PRO A 12 -19.43 -10.77 23.68
N GLY A 13 -20.75 -10.53 23.78
CA GLY A 13 -21.31 -9.65 24.82
C GLY A 13 -21.23 -8.17 24.54
N CYS A 14 -20.60 -7.74 23.46
CA CYS A 14 -20.55 -6.33 23.08
C CYS A 14 -21.86 -5.91 22.40
N LEU A 15 -22.46 -4.81 22.90
CA LEU A 15 -23.69 -4.25 22.32
C LEU A 15 -23.43 -3.24 21.20
N GLY A 16 -22.16 -2.97 20.89
CA GLY A 16 -21.77 -2.03 19.84
C GLY A 16 -21.91 -2.59 18.44
N TYR A 17 -21.86 -1.69 17.46
CA TYR A 17 -21.90 -2.07 16.05
C TYR A 17 -20.49 -2.09 15.45
N ALA A 18 -20.28 -3.02 14.52
CA ALA A 18 -19.04 -3.14 13.79
C ALA A 18 -18.78 -1.92 12.90
N GLU A 19 -17.63 -1.30 13.05
CA GLU A 19 -17.15 -0.17 12.25
C GLU A 19 -15.90 -0.55 11.46
N THR A 20 -14.97 -1.25 12.09
CA THR A 20 -13.68 -1.61 11.50
C THR A 20 -13.37 -3.07 11.80
N ARG A 21 -13.07 -3.86 10.77
CA ARG A 21 -12.68 -5.28 10.91
C ARG A 21 -13.66 -6.12 11.72
N GLY A 22 -14.95 -5.82 11.58
CA GLY A 22 -15.99 -6.55 12.28
C GLY A 22 -16.14 -6.20 13.76
N ARG A 23 -15.48 -5.15 14.25
CA ARG A 23 -15.50 -4.71 15.64
C ARG A 23 -15.94 -3.25 15.77
N CYS A 24 -16.53 -2.89 16.92
CA CYS A 24 -16.82 -1.50 17.24
C CYS A 24 -15.50 -0.72 17.41
N ALA A 25 -15.59 0.61 17.46
CA ALA A 25 -14.42 1.47 17.54
C ALA A 25 -13.48 1.11 18.72
N GLU A 26 -14.04 0.82 19.88
CA GLU A 26 -13.26 0.45 21.08
C GLU A 26 -12.52 -0.88 20.91
N HIS A 27 -13.19 -1.90 20.38
CA HIS A 27 -12.60 -3.22 20.20
C HIS A 27 -11.68 -3.30 18.97
N ALA A 28 -11.84 -2.40 18.02
CA ALA A 28 -10.94 -2.30 16.87
C ALA A 28 -9.66 -1.55 17.20
N LYS A 29 -9.69 -0.61 18.15
CA LYS A 29 -8.58 0.28 18.48
C LYS A 29 -7.25 -0.45 18.72
N PRO A 30 -7.15 -1.46 19.62
CA PRO A 30 -5.87 -2.14 19.86
C PRO A 30 -5.34 -2.86 18.61
N ILE A 31 -6.23 -3.37 17.76
CA ILE A 31 -5.83 -4.04 16.52
C ILE A 31 -5.27 -3.01 15.53
N VAL A 32 -5.97 -1.89 15.37
CA VAL A 32 -5.54 -0.80 14.49
C VAL A 32 -4.19 -0.24 14.94
N GLU A 33 -4.00 -0.05 16.23
CA GLU A 33 -2.73 0.41 16.81
C GLU A 33 -1.60 -0.59 16.60
N ALA A 34 -1.86 -1.87 16.81
CA ALA A 34 -0.88 -2.93 16.58
C ALA A 34 -0.46 -3.02 15.11
N LEU A 35 -1.41 -2.91 14.18
CA LEU A 35 -1.12 -2.90 12.75
C LEU A 35 -0.34 -1.65 12.33
N ALA A 36 -0.67 -0.49 12.89
CA ALA A 36 0.05 0.75 12.62
C ALA A 36 1.50 0.67 13.13
N ARG A 37 1.70 0.07 14.31
CA ARG A 37 3.03 -0.15 14.88
C ARG A 37 3.84 -1.12 14.01
N ALA A 38 3.28 -2.26 13.65
CA ALA A 38 3.93 -3.23 12.79
C ALA A 38 4.36 -2.62 11.45
N ARG A 39 3.53 -1.73 10.89
CA ARG A 39 3.84 -1.03 9.65
C ARG A 39 5.01 -0.06 9.82
N ARG A 40 5.07 0.66 10.96
CA ARG A 40 6.19 1.57 11.26
C ARG A 40 7.50 0.84 11.44
N ASP A 41 7.45 -0.36 12.02
CA ASP A 41 8.62 -1.17 12.34
C ASP A 41 9.09 -2.03 11.15
N GLU A 42 8.39 -1.94 10.01
CA GLU A 42 8.73 -2.69 8.81
C GLU A 42 10.13 -2.32 8.30
N PRO A 43 11.04 -3.30 8.06
CA PRO A 43 12.39 -3.01 7.62
C PRO A 43 12.44 -2.17 6.34
N GLY A 44 13.24 -1.12 6.34
CA GLY A 44 13.42 -0.23 5.19
C GLY A 44 12.35 0.82 5.02
N ARG A 45 11.32 0.85 5.87
CA ARG A 45 10.24 1.83 5.76
C ARG A 45 10.73 3.27 5.87
N GLN A 46 11.72 3.54 6.71
CA GLN A 46 12.29 4.87 6.88
C GLN A 46 12.91 5.43 5.60
N TRP A 47 13.32 4.58 4.66
CA TRP A 47 13.94 5.02 3.41
C TRP A 47 12.98 5.81 2.52
N TYR A 48 11.67 5.55 2.62
CA TYR A 48 10.65 6.30 1.89
C TYR A 48 10.52 7.75 2.34
N HIS A 49 11.02 8.10 3.52
CA HIS A 49 10.93 9.44 4.10
C HIS A 49 12.21 10.26 3.89
N THR A 50 13.12 9.78 3.06
CA THR A 50 14.41 10.43 2.81
C THR A 50 14.36 11.35 1.58
N THR A 51 15.23 12.36 1.57
CA THR A 51 15.45 13.22 0.40
C THR A 51 15.95 12.40 -0.80
N ARG A 52 16.82 11.41 -0.53
CA ARG A 52 17.33 10.50 -1.56
C ARG A 52 16.18 9.78 -2.29
N TRP A 53 15.21 9.26 -1.56
CA TRP A 53 14.05 8.60 -2.16
C TRP A 53 13.21 9.57 -2.98
N ARG A 54 12.92 10.76 -2.46
CA ARG A 54 12.15 11.77 -3.18
C ARG A 54 12.77 12.16 -4.51
N LYS A 55 14.09 12.40 -4.52
CA LYS A 55 14.82 12.76 -5.74
C LYS A 55 14.82 11.61 -6.75
N LEU A 56 15.06 10.39 -6.29
CA LEU A 56 15.05 9.20 -7.14
C LEU A 56 13.67 8.99 -7.77
N ARG A 57 12.62 9.10 -6.97
CA ARG A 57 11.23 8.98 -7.41
C ARG A 57 10.90 10.02 -8.49
N GLN A 58 11.24 11.27 -8.27
CA GLN A 58 11.01 12.33 -9.24
C GLN A 58 11.77 12.08 -10.56
N THR A 59 13.01 11.66 -10.48
CA THR A 59 13.83 11.35 -11.65
C THR A 59 13.20 10.21 -12.46
N LEU A 60 12.78 9.13 -11.81
CA LEU A 60 12.18 7.99 -12.48
C LEU A 60 10.84 8.34 -13.14
N LEU A 61 10.00 9.10 -12.45
CA LEU A 61 8.72 9.55 -13.01
C LEU A 61 8.89 10.52 -14.18
N SER A 62 9.97 11.33 -14.17
CA SER A 62 10.29 12.22 -15.29
C SER A 62 10.76 11.45 -16.52
N ARG A 63 11.55 10.40 -16.33
CA ARG A 63 12.09 9.57 -17.42
C ARG A 63 11.08 8.59 -17.97
N ARG A 64 10.23 8.05 -17.14
CA ARG A 64 9.20 7.05 -17.48
C ARG A 64 7.87 7.48 -16.89
N PRO A 65 7.16 8.42 -17.56
CA PRO A 65 5.97 9.02 -16.97
C PRO A 65 4.72 8.14 -17.01
N LEU A 66 4.74 7.01 -17.74
CA LEU A 66 3.56 6.18 -17.93
C LEU A 66 3.57 4.94 -17.04
N CYS A 67 2.37 4.57 -16.57
CA CYS A 67 2.16 3.31 -15.87
C CYS A 67 2.51 2.13 -16.78
N VAL A 68 3.44 1.27 -16.37
CA VAL A 68 3.91 0.16 -17.19
C VAL A 68 2.82 -0.87 -17.48
N ARG A 69 1.91 -1.10 -16.55
CA ARG A 69 0.79 -2.03 -16.74
C ARG A 69 -0.27 -1.47 -17.68
N CYS A 70 -0.62 -0.19 -17.56
CA CYS A 70 -1.53 0.46 -18.50
C CYS A 70 -0.94 0.52 -19.90
N GLU A 71 0.33 0.80 -20.00
CA GLU A 71 1.06 0.83 -21.28
C GLU A 71 1.02 -0.54 -21.97
N ALA A 72 1.21 -1.62 -21.21
CA ALA A 72 1.06 -2.99 -21.71
C ALA A 72 -0.36 -3.29 -22.21
N GLU A 73 -1.36 -2.61 -21.67
CA GLU A 73 -2.75 -2.71 -22.11
C GLU A 73 -3.10 -1.73 -23.23
N GLY A 74 -2.13 -0.98 -23.73
CA GLY A 74 -2.32 0.01 -24.79
C GLY A 74 -2.90 1.35 -24.32
N ARG A 75 -2.88 1.64 -23.03
CA ARG A 75 -3.41 2.89 -22.44
C ARG A 75 -2.29 3.79 -21.94
N PRO A 76 -2.20 5.05 -22.39
CA PRO A 76 -1.16 5.97 -21.93
C PRO A 76 -1.55 6.65 -20.61
N THR A 77 -1.62 5.91 -19.53
CA THR A 77 -1.99 6.42 -18.22
C THR A 77 -0.74 6.90 -17.46
N PRO A 78 -0.74 8.11 -16.89
CA PRO A 78 0.39 8.58 -16.10
C PRO A 78 0.64 7.69 -14.88
N ALA A 79 1.92 7.41 -14.62
CA ALA A 79 2.33 6.76 -13.38
C ALA A 79 2.31 7.80 -12.25
N THR A 80 1.81 7.43 -11.10
CA THR A 80 1.79 8.28 -9.90
C THR A 80 2.67 7.75 -8.79
N ASP A 81 2.95 6.45 -8.81
CA ASP A 81 3.69 5.75 -7.76
C ASP A 81 4.88 4.99 -8.35
N ILE A 82 5.99 5.01 -7.64
CA ILE A 82 7.13 4.15 -7.94
C ILE A 82 7.01 2.91 -7.07
N ASP A 83 7.00 1.76 -7.70
CA ASP A 83 6.85 0.46 -7.08
C ASP A 83 8.11 -0.37 -7.27
N HIS A 84 8.40 -1.26 -6.33
CA HIS A 84 9.49 -2.22 -6.46
C HIS A 84 8.94 -3.47 -7.15
N ILE A 85 9.55 -3.85 -8.27
CA ILE A 85 9.14 -5.05 -9.04
C ILE A 85 9.19 -6.28 -8.15
N GLN A 86 10.33 -6.47 -7.47
CA GLN A 86 10.49 -7.46 -6.42
C GLN A 86 10.43 -6.75 -5.06
N PRO A 87 9.58 -7.16 -4.13
CA PRO A 87 9.52 -6.55 -2.81
C PRO A 87 10.88 -6.55 -2.13
N HIS A 88 11.31 -5.39 -1.63
CA HIS A 88 12.66 -5.25 -1.06
C HIS A 88 12.82 -5.93 0.29
N ARG A 89 11.77 -6.01 1.10
CA ARG A 89 11.75 -6.65 2.44
C ARG A 89 12.91 -6.23 3.34
N GLY A 90 13.30 -4.95 3.26
CA GLY A 90 14.43 -4.42 4.03
C GLY A 90 15.80 -4.62 3.40
N ASP A 91 15.89 -5.18 2.20
CA ASP A 91 17.13 -5.32 1.46
C ASP A 91 17.45 -4.00 0.73
N ALA A 92 18.52 -3.32 1.16
CA ALA A 92 18.92 -2.04 0.59
C ALA A 92 19.27 -2.13 -0.90
N ASN A 93 19.85 -3.24 -1.34
CA ASN A 93 20.18 -3.43 -2.75
C ASN A 93 18.94 -3.49 -3.61
N LEU A 94 17.90 -4.19 -3.16
CA LEU A 94 16.60 -4.24 -3.85
C LEU A 94 15.88 -2.90 -3.79
N PHE A 95 15.94 -2.22 -2.64
CA PHE A 95 15.25 -0.95 -2.44
C PHE A 95 15.81 0.16 -3.35
N TRP A 96 17.12 0.29 -3.44
CA TRP A 96 17.78 1.39 -4.14
C TRP A 96 18.12 1.10 -5.61
N SER A 97 17.85 -0.10 -6.09
CA SER A 97 18.10 -0.45 -7.48
C SER A 97 17.03 0.13 -8.41
N SER A 98 17.42 1.03 -9.29
CA SER A 98 16.49 1.59 -10.29
C SER A 98 15.97 0.52 -11.26
N ARG A 99 16.73 -0.56 -11.47
CA ARG A 99 16.29 -1.71 -12.29
C ARG A 99 15.16 -2.50 -11.64
N ASN A 100 15.02 -2.39 -10.31
CA ASN A 100 13.95 -3.02 -9.55
C ASN A 100 12.76 -2.08 -9.32
N MET A 101 12.70 -0.98 -10.05
CA MET A 101 11.66 0.04 -9.90
C MET A 101 10.85 0.18 -11.17
N GLN A 102 9.55 0.44 -10.98
CA GLN A 102 8.63 0.69 -12.10
C GLN A 102 7.60 1.74 -11.69
N GLY A 103 7.08 2.47 -12.66
CA GLY A 103 5.99 3.42 -12.44
C GLY A 103 4.64 2.73 -12.61
N LEU A 104 3.75 2.93 -11.66
CA LEU A 104 2.38 2.43 -11.70
C LEU A 104 1.39 3.55 -11.42
N CYS A 105 0.20 3.48 -12.02
CA CYS A 105 -0.92 4.29 -11.59
C CYS A 105 -1.44 3.73 -10.25
N GLN A 106 -2.22 4.51 -9.53
CA GLN A 106 -2.71 4.12 -8.21
C GLN A 106 -3.48 2.80 -8.25
N ALA A 107 -4.33 2.60 -9.24
CA ALA A 107 -5.12 1.37 -9.37
C ALA A 107 -4.23 0.12 -9.51
N HIS A 108 -3.23 0.17 -10.37
CA HIS A 108 -2.31 -0.96 -10.56
C HIS A 108 -1.36 -1.15 -9.38
N HIS A 109 -0.97 -0.08 -8.70
CA HIS A 109 -0.18 -0.18 -7.48
C HIS A 109 -0.94 -0.92 -6.37
N ILE A 110 -2.21 -0.56 -6.17
CA ILE A 110 -3.09 -1.24 -5.20
C ILE A 110 -3.27 -2.71 -5.59
N GLN A 111 -3.51 -3.00 -6.87
CA GLN A 111 -3.68 -4.36 -7.36
C GLN A 111 -2.42 -5.20 -7.10
N LYS A 112 -1.24 -4.68 -7.43
CA LYS A 112 0.03 -5.37 -7.20
C LYS A 112 0.27 -5.65 -5.72
N THR A 113 -0.01 -4.70 -4.86
CA THR A 113 0.10 -4.88 -3.41
C THR A 113 -0.79 -6.02 -2.91
N ARG A 114 -2.00 -6.12 -3.44
CA ARG A 114 -2.91 -7.24 -3.12
C ARG A 114 -2.37 -8.59 -3.60
N GLU A 115 -1.82 -8.63 -4.81
CA GLU A 115 -1.19 -9.82 -5.38
C GLU A 115 -0.03 -10.30 -4.49
N GLU A 116 0.82 -9.40 -4.04
CA GLU A 116 1.96 -9.70 -3.16
C GLU A 116 1.53 -10.26 -1.81
N ARG A 117 0.42 -9.77 -1.26
CA ARG A 117 -0.12 -10.27 0.01
C ARG A 117 -0.70 -11.67 -0.09
N ARG A 118 -1.10 -12.09 -1.29
CA ARG A 118 -1.65 -13.44 -1.54
C ARG A 118 -0.58 -14.47 -1.84
N ALA A 119 0.61 -14.04 -2.18
CA ALA A 119 1.73 -14.91 -2.52
C ALA A 119 2.35 -15.55 -1.27
#